data_2c4eb90b31fcc10b626928c9f5c7751e
#
_entry.id   2c4eb90b31fcc10b626928c9f5c7751e
#
_cell.length_a   1.000
_cell.length_b   1.000
_cell.length_c   1.000
_cell.angle_alpha   90.00
_cell.angle_beta   90.00
_cell.angle_gamma   90.00
#
_symmetry.space_group_name_H-M   'P 1'
#
loop_
_entity.id
_entity.type
_entity.pdbx_description
1 polymer ?
#
loop_
_entity_poly.entity_id
_entity_poly.type
_entity_poly.pdbx_seq_one_letter_code
_entity_poly.pdbx_strand_id
1 'polypeptide(L)'
;MSVSASAENLTTDAQSCDGGSMCLELALEGERLCKAGDCRAGVAFFQAAMQAGTDDLRTLSAIYSQLGNAYFYLGDYAKAMQYHKLDLTLARTMNDKLGEAKASGNLGNTLKVMGKFNEAIQCCKSHLEISRALGDRLSEGRALYNLGNVYHAQGKQLGRVGQNDPGHFPQEVRDCLMQAVAYYEENLELMRSLGDRQATGRACGNLGNTCYLLGDFARAIRYHTERLRIAQEVGDRAAERRANSNLGNSHIFLGQFENAAEHYKRTLALAEELGDAAVEAQACYSLGNTYTLLREYRTAEEYHARHLSAARKLQDRVGEGRACWSLGNAHAALGNHEKALYYAREHYSISEQLGDVLGMATAQMNIGDLCKVLGLPVDATPALPHDSADAPRTPFNALRVRRQSMEQLSLIQITPDAKKKDGDVKQDREMVRAESEEGEHTTEMFMKMVERCQSSRMDEQRATLDKENRPRGKLQRSASSGNKHP
;
A
#
# COMPACT_ATOMS: atom_id res chain seq x y z
N MET A 1 -19.79 23.38 -4.40
CA MET A 1 -20.98 24.23 -4.21
C MET A 1 -22.30 23.55 -4.63
N SER A 2 -22.36 22.74 -5.72
CA SER A 2 -23.63 22.12 -6.19
C SER A 2 -24.18 20.98 -5.32
N VAL A 3 -23.35 20.22 -4.62
CA VAL A 3 -23.78 19.06 -3.80
C VAL A 3 -24.39 19.49 -2.46
N SER A 4 -23.86 20.55 -1.86
CA SER A 4 -24.46 21.16 -0.64
C SER A 4 -25.85 21.73 -0.92
N ALA A 5 -26.04 22.37 -2.06
CA ALA A 5 -27.34 22.91 -2.49
C ALA A 5 -28.40 21.82 -2.72
N SER A 6 -28.00 20.62 -3.17
CA SER A 6 -28.91 19.49 -3.37
C SER A 6 -29.39 18.88 -2.06
N ALA A 7 -28.54 18.84 -1.03
CA ALA A 7 -28.90 18.37 0.30
C ALA A 7 -29.79 19.39 1.05
N GLU A 8 -29.52 20.68 0.87
CA GLU A 8 -30.34 21.78 1.47
C GLU A 8 -31.72 21.89 0.83
N ASN A 9 -31.86 21.63 -0.49
CA ASN A 9 -33.15 21.68 -1.17
C ASN A 9 -34.09 20.52 -0.75
N LEU A 10 -33.55 19.35 -0.41
CA LEU A 10 -34.37 18.25 0.11
C LEU A 10 -34.93 18.51 1.52
N THR A 11 -34.28 19.37 2.31
CA THR A 11 -34.74 19.73 3.65
C THR A 11 -35.81 20.81 3.66
N THR A 12 -35.94 21.61 2.59
CA THR A 12 -36.93 22.72 2.51
C THR A 12 -38.34 22.30 2.03
N ASP A 13 -38.44 21.17 1.28
CA ASP A 13 -39.76 20.69 0.81
C ASP A 13 -40.48 19.77 1.79
N ALA A 14 -39.94 19.52 2.99
CA ALA A 14 -40.35 18.45 3.90
C ALA A 14 -41.22 18.91 5.08
N GLN A 15 -42.08 19.91 4.91
CA GLN A 15 -43.00 20.33 6.01
C GLN A 15 -44.17 19.39 6.31
N SER A 16 -44.23 18.18 5.72
CA SER A 16 -45.30 17.20 5.98
C SER A 16 -44.86 15.73 6.07
N CYS A 17 -43.55 15.39 6.02
CA CYS A 17 -43.06 14.01 6.18
C CYS A 17 -42.52 13.79 7.60
N ASP A 18 -42.82 12.62 8.17
CA ASP A 18 -42.26 12.16 9.45
C ASP A 18 -40.72 12.23 9.39
N GLY A 19 -40.09 12.94 10.34
CA GLY A 19 -38.63 13.19 10.32
C GLY A 19 -37.78 11.90 10.23
N GLY A 20 -38.31 10.80 10.73
CA GLY A 20 -37.68 9.47 10.62
C GLY A 20 -37.61 8.94 9.18
N SER A 21 -38.64 9.16 8.37
CA SER A 21 -38.67 8.77 6.95
C SER A 21 -37.62 9.56 6.15
N MET A 22 -37.53 10.88 6.34
CA MET A 22 -36.58 11.73 5.68
C MET A 22 -35.12 11.40 6.07
N CYS A 23 -34.87 11.11 7.35
CA CYS A 23 -33.56 10.67 7.82
C CYS A 23 -33.10 9.40 7.10
N LEU A 24 -33.99 8.41 6.96
CA LEU A 24 -33.69 7.17 6.28
C LEU A 24 -33.42 7.39 4.78
N GLU A 25 -34.23 8.17 4.09
CA GLU A 25 -34.04 8.48 2.66
C GLU A 25 -32.70 9.17 2.40
N LEU A 26 -32.34 10.16 3.22
CA LEU A 26 -31.06 10.84 3.13
C LEU A 26 -29.88 9.88 3.42
N ALA A 27 -30.03 8.98 4.39
CA ALA A 27 -29.02 7.99 4.70
C ALA A 27 -28.81 6.98 3.55
N LEU A 28 -29.89 6.51 2.92
CA LEU A 28 -29.83 5.62 1.76
C LEU A 28 -29.16 6.28 0.55
N GLU A 29 -29.46 7.56 0.30
CA GLU A 29 -28.79 8.30 -0.79
C GLU A 29 -27.29 8.51 -0.49
N GLY A 30 -26.93 8.82 0.77
CA GLY A 30 -25.55 8.87 1.20
C GLY A 30 -24.79 7.56 0.96
N GLU A 31 -25.44 6.42 1.28
CA GLU A 31 -24.88 5.10 1.01
C GLU A 31 -24.71 4.83 -0.49
N ARG A 32 -25.72 5.18 -1.30
CA ARG A 32 -25.66 5.04 -2.76
C ARG A 32 -24.49 5.79 -3.37
N LEU A 33 -24.28 7.04 -2.92
CA LEU A 33 -23.16 7.88 -3.38
C LEU A 33 -21.80 7.33 -2.97
N CYS A 34 -21.68 6.85 -1.72
CA CYS A 34 -20.46 6.19 -1.28
C CYS A 34 -20.16 4.92 -2.09
N LYS A 35 -21.19 4.11 -2.42
CA LYS A 35 -21.06 2.95 -3.30
C LYS A 35 -20.60 3.32 -4.72
N ALA A 36 -21.06 4.49 -5.21
CA ALA A 36 -20.62 5.03 -6.50
C ALA A 36 -19.19 5.64 -6.47
N GLY A 37 -18.55 5.70 -5.28
CA GLY A 37 -17.20 6.24 -5.10
C GLY A 37 -17.16 7.72 -4.68
N ASP A 38 -18.30 8.41 -4.64
CA ASP A 38 -18.37 9.79 -4.16
C ASP A 38 -18.65 9.85 -2.66
N CYS A 39 -17.61 9.52 -1.88
CA CYS A 39 -17.69 9.58 -0.42
C CYS A 39 -17.87 11.01 0.11
N ARG A 40 -17.48 12.06 -0.65
CA ARG A 40 -17.68 13.45 -0.19
C ARG A 40 -19.15 13.84 -0.22
N ALA A 41 -19.83 13.54 -1.32
CA ALA A 41 -21.27 13.73 -1.41
C ALA A 41 -22.00 12.85 -0.38
N GLY A 42 -21.60 11.57 -0.25
CA GLY A 42 -22.18 10.66 0.74
C GLY A 42 -22.12 11.20 2.17
N VAL A 43 -20.99 11.78 2.59
CA VAL A 43 -20.84 12.42 3.91
C VAL A 43 -21.84 13.56 4.09
N ALA A 44 -22.05 14.42 3.08
CA ALA A 44 -23.00 15.53 3.17
C ALA A 44 -24.44 15.02 3.40
N PHE A 45 -24.83 13.96 2.70
CA PHE A 45 -26.15 13.32 2.88
C PHE A 45 -26.29 12.65 4.25
N PHE A 46 -25.29 11.95 4.76
CA PHE A 46 -25.33 11.40 6.11
C PHE A 46 -25.40 12.49 7.19
N GLN A 47 -24.73 13.63 6.99
CA GLN A 47 -24.84 14.78 7.90
C GLN A 47 -26.23 15.39 7.86
N ALA A 48 -26.84 15.53 6.68
CA ALA A 48 -28.23 15.97 6.55
C ALA A 48 -29.21 14.98 7.21
N ALA A 49 -28.97 13.66 7.07
CA ALA A 49 -29.76 12.64 7.78
C ALA A 49 -29.66 12.78 9.30
N MET A 50 -28.47 13.05 9.83
CA MET A 50 -28.29 13.33 11.27
C MET A 50 -29.03 14.61 11.72
N GLN A 51 -29.08 15.65 10.87
CA GLN A 51 -29.80 16.90 11.17
C GLN A 51 -31.33 16.69 11.13
N ALA A 52 -31.82 15.87 10.21
CA ALA A 52 -33.23 15.49 10.15
C ALA A 52 -33.68 14.73 11.41
N GLY A 53 -32.74 13.99 12.03
CA GLY A 53 -32.94 13.26 13.27
C GLY A 53 -33.72 11.95 13.08
N THR A 54 -33.55 11.04 14.03
CA THR A 54 -34.28 9.78 14.12
C THR A 54 -34.27 9.28 15.55
N ASP A 55 -35.39 8.74 16.01
CA ASP A 55 -35.51 8.05 17.30
C ASP A 55 -35.10 6.57 17.18
N ASP A 56 -34.95 6.07 15.94
CA ASP A 56 -34.47 4.70 15.70
C ASP A 56 -32.94 4.62 15.87
N LEU A 57 -32.54 4.04 16.99
CA LEU A 57 -31.12 3.84 17.31
C LEU A 57 -30.40 2.95 16.33
N ARG A 58 -31.10 2.03 15.63
CA ARG A 58 -30.49 1.18 14.60
C ARG A 58 -30.11 1.99 13.36
N THR A 59 -31.03 2.83 12.90
CA THR A 59 -30.76 3.78 11.80
C THR A 59 -29.61 4.72 12.17
N LEU A 60 -29.58 5.25 13.39
CA LEU A 60 -28.49 6.11 13.84
C LEU A 60 -27.14 5.37 13.89
N SER A 61 -27.11 4.12 14.37
CA SER A 61 -25.92 3.26 14.37
C SER A 61 -25.42 3.03 12.93
N ALA A 62 -26.33 2.72 12.01
CA ALA A 62 -25.98 2.55 10.60
C ALA A 62 -25.37 3.83 10.00
N ILE A 63 -25.93 5.01 10.29
CA ILE A 63 -25.38 6.30 9.84
C ILE A 63 -23.98 6.53 10.41
N TYR A 64 -23.76 6.28 11.70
CA TYR A 64 -22.41 6.41 12.30
C TYR A 64 -21.41 5.46 11.68
N SER A 65 -21.80 4.20 11.45
CA SER A 65 -20.97 3.21 10.77
C SER A 65 -20.55 3.69 9.39
N GLN A 66 -21.51 4.18 8.59
CA GLN A 66 -21.27 4.67 7.23
C GLN A 66 -20.45 5.95 7.19
N LEU A 67 -20.70 6.90 8.10
CA LEU A 67 -19.87 8.10 8.25
C LEU A 67 -18.43 7.74 8.61
N GLY A 68 -18.23 6.81 9.55
CA GLY A 68 -16.92 6.31 9.89
C GLY A 68 -16.18 5.72 8.69
N ASN A 69 -16.88 4.89 7.91
CA ASN A 69 -16.33 4.32 6.69
C ASN A 69 -16.02 5.40 5.63
N ALA A 70 -16.95 6.34 5.39
CA ALA A 70 -16.76 7.39 4.40
C ALA A 70 -15.57 8.30 4.74
N TYR A 71 -15.43 8.71 6.00
CA TYR A 71 -14.27 9.48 6.46
C TYR A 71 -12.96 8.67 6.38
N PHE A 72 -13.02 7.37 6.65
CA PHE A 72 -11.86 6.49 6.46
C PHE A 72 -11.37 6.50 5.00
N TYR A 73 -12.29 6.41 4.02
CA TYR A 73 -11.95 6.50 2.60
C TYR A 73 -11.45 7.87 2.17
N LEU A 74 -11.95 8.93 2.81
CA LEU A 74 -11.48 10.30 2.56
C LEU A 74 -10.12 10.60 3.22
N GLY A 75 -9.58 9.66 4.03
CA GLY A 75 -8.30 9.82 4.73
C GLY A 75 -8.41 10.62 6.05
N ASP A 76 -9.61 11.04 6.47
CA ASP A 76 -9.84 11.69 7.77
C ASP A 76 -10.04 10.65 8.87
N TYR A 77 -8.95 9.98 9.24
CA TYR A 77 -8.97 8.89 10.22
C TYR A 77 -9.39 9.36 11.62
N ALA A 78 -9.22 10.65 11.95
CA ALA A 78 -9.64 11.19 13.23
C ALA A 78 -11.16 11.19 13.34
N LYS A 79 -11.87 11.68 12.32
CA LYS A 79 -13.34 11.62 12.27
C LYS A 79 -13.84 10.19 12.12
N ALA A 80 -13.20 9.37 11.28
CA ALA A 80 -13.55 7.96 11.17
C ALA A 80 -13.52 7.26 12.52
N MET A 81 -12.48 7.47 13.33
CA MET A 81 -12.37 6.93 14.69
C MET A 81 -13.51 7.44 15.59
N GLN A 82 -13.84 8.72 15.53
CA GLN A 82 -14.94 9.29 16.34
C GLN A 82 -16.27 8.63 16.02
N TYR A 83 -16.63 8.52 14.74
CA TYR A 83 -17.90 7.91 14.33
C TYR A 83 -17.95 6.41 14.62
N HIS A 84 -16.87 5.67 14.42
CA HIS A 84 -16.81 4.25 14.80
C HIS A 84 -16.91 4.05 16.33
N LYS A 85 -16.41 4.97 17.15
CA LYS A 85 -16.61 4.92 18.61
C LYS A 85 -18.07 5.20 18.99
N LEU A 86 -18.73 6.13 18.31
CA LEU A 86 -20.15 6.40 18.52
C LEU A 86 -21.01 5.17 18.14
N ASP A 87 -20.73 4.57 16.98
CA ASP A 87 -21.37 3.33 16.53
C ASP A 87 -21.20 2.21 17.56
N LEU A 88 -19.96 1.99 18.03
CA LEU A 88 -19.65 0.97 19.05
C LEU A 88 -20.39 1.23 20.36
N THR A 89 -20.45 2.47 20.82
CA THR A 89 -21.17 2.85 22.04
C THR A 89 -22.64 2.58 21.89
N LEU A 90 -23.23 2.94 20.76
CA LEU A 90 -24.65 2.76 20.49
C LEU A 90 -25.02 1.28 20.36
N ALA A 91 -24.21 0.47 19.66
CA ALA A 91 -24.38 -0.99 19.58
C ALA A 91 -24.37 -1.65 20.97
N ARG A 92 -23.49 -1.21 21.86
CA ARG A 92 -23.42 -1.66 23.25
C ARG A 92 -24.68 -1.26 24.04
N THR A 93 -25.15 -0.04 23.89
CA THR A 93 -26.35 0.46 24.56
C THR A 93 -27.59 -0.34 24.13
N MET A 94 -27.67 -0.71 22.86
CA MET A 94 -28.75 -1.56 22.32
C MET A 94 -28.59 -3.04 22.65
N ASN A 95 -27.47 -3.44 23.24
CA ASN A 95 -27.08 -4.84 23.42
C ASN A 95 -27.02 -5.62 22.08
N ASP A 96 -26.75 -4.93 20.99
CA ASP A 96 -26.56 -5.52 19.65
C ASP A 96 -25.14 -6.08 19.52
N LYS A 97 -25.01 -7.38 19.80
CA LYS A 97 -23.71 -8.05 19.75
C LYS A 97 -23.12 -8.12 18.32
N LEU A 98 -23.97 -8.25 17.32
CA LEU A 98 -23.50 -8.25 15.91
C LEU A 98 -23.00 -6.86 15.50
N GLY A 99 -23.72 -5.80 15.83
CA GLY A 99 -23.30 -4.42 15.66
C GLY A 99 -22.03 -4.11 16.44
N GLU A 100 -21.92 -4.56 17.69
CA GLU A 100 -20.70 -4.40 18.51
C GLU A 100 -19.48 -5.04 17.86
N ALA A 101 -19.62 -6.25 17.31
CA ALA A 101 -18.55 -6.92 16.58
C ALA A 101 -18.09 -6.13 15.33
N LYS A 102 -19.05 -5.70 14.51
CA LYS A 102 -18.78 -4.92 13.29
C LYS A 102 -18.11 -3.58 13.62
N ALA A 103 -18.65 -2.83 14.57
CA ALA A 103 -18.10 -1.53 15.00
C ALA A 103 -16.69 -1.67 15.59
N SER A 104 -16.45 -2.71 16.39
CA SER A 104 -15.12 -3.05 16.93
C SER A 104 -14.12 -3.35 15.81
N GLY A 105 -14.52 -4.10 14.79
CA GLY A 105 -13.67 -4.39 13.63
C GLY A 105 -13.31 -3.14 12.83
N ASN A 106 -14.27 -2.26 12.56
CA ASN A 106 -14.07 -0.99 11.84
C ASN A 106 -13.16 -0.04 12.64
N LEU A 107 -13.42 0.10 13.95
CA LEU A 107 -12.58 0.89 14.85
C LEU A 107 -11.14 0.36 14.89
N GLY A 108 -10.96 -0.97 14.99
CA GLY A 108 -9.66 -1.63 14.99
C GLY A 108 -8.86 -1.32 13.71
N ASN A 109 -9.52 -1.39 12.55
CA ASN A 109 -8.88 -1.03 11.27
C ASN A 109 -8.47 0.45 11.22
N THR A 110 -9.31 1.35 11.71
CA THR A 110 -9.01 2.79 11.76
C THR A 110 -7.83 3.08 12.68
N LEU A 111 -7.82 2.49 13.88
CA LEU A 111 -6.74 2.63 14.85
C LEU A 111 -5.41 2.07 14.33
N LYS A 112 -5.45 0.95 13.58
CA LYS A 112 -4.26 0.39 12.90
C LYS A 112 -3.63 1.41 11.95
N VAL A 113 -4.44 2.07 11.10
CA VAL A 113 -3.93 3.07 10.15
C VAL A 113 -3.36 4.29 10.86
N MET A 114 -3.93 4.66 12.02
CA MET A 114 -3.41 5.73 12.88
C MET A 114 -2.14 5.35 13.66
N GLY A 115 -1.65 4.11 13.56
CA GLY A 115 -0.51 3.62 14.32
C GLY A 115 -0.81 3.31 15.80
N LYS A 116 -2.08 3.33 16.21
CA LYS A 116 -2.51 3.02 17.59
C LYS A 116 -2.71 1.51 17.76
N PHE A 117 -1.62 0.75 17.62
CA PHE A 117 -1.69 -0.70 17.51
C PHE A 117 -2.28 -1.40 18.73
N ASN A 118 -1.94 -0.96 19.96
CA ASN A 118 -2.45 -1.60 21.17
C ASN A 118 -3.97 -1.48 21.28
N GLU A 119 -4.53 -0.29 21.00
CA GLU A 119 -5.97 -0.09 20.96
C GLU A 119 -6.62 -0.91 19.82
N ALA A 120 -5.96 -0.96 18.65
CA ALA A 120 -6.44 -1.74 17.51
C ALA A 120 -6.51 -3.24 17.82
N ILE A 121 -5.49 -3.80 18.50
CA ILE A 121 -5.47 -5.20 18.95
C ILE A 121 -6.64 -5.47 19.88
N GLN A 122 -6.91 -4.61 20.86
CA GLN A 122 -8.05 -4.79 21.78
C GLN A 122 -9.38 -4.82 21.04
N CYS A 123 -9.61 -3.86 20.13
CA CYS A 123 -10.82 -3.83 19.32
C CYS A 123 -10.98 -5.09 18.46
N CYS A 124 -9.90 -5.54 17.79
CA CYS A 124 -9.95 -6.74 16.96
C CYS A 124 -10.11 -8.02 17.77
N LYS A 125 -9.57 -8.10 19.00
CA LYS A 125 -9.80 -9.23 19.91
C LYS A 125 -11.25 -9.27 20.38
N SER A 126 -11.83 -8.11 20.75
CA SER A 126 -13.27 -8.03 21.09
C SER A 126 -14.14 -8.49 19.93
N HIS A 127 -13.83 -8.06 18.68
CA HIS A 127 -14.50 -8.55 17.49
C HIS A 127 -14.42 -10.07 17.36
N LEU A 128 -13.23 -10.65 17.56
CA LEU A 128 -13.01 -12.10 17.48
C LEU A 128 -13.82 -12.86 18.54
N GLU A 129 -13.77 -12.42 19.79
CA GLU A 129 -14.47 -13.03 20.92
C GLU A 129 -15.99 -13.02 20.71
N ILE A 130 -16.55 -11.90 20.29
CA ILE A 130 -17.98 -11.79 20.02
C ILE A 130 -18.38 -12.66 18.83
N SER A 131 -17.62 -12.65 17.74
CA SER A 131 -17.91 -13.48 16.57
C SER A 131 -17.89 -14.96 16.87
N ARG A 132 -16.95 -15.42 17.71
CA ARG A 132 -16.90 -16.81 18.20
C ARG A 132 -18.10 -17.15 19.08
N ALA A 133 -18.48 -16.24 19.99
CA ALA A 133 -19.64 -16.44 20.87
C ALA A 133 -20.95 -16.50 20.07
N LEU A 134 -21.06 -15.79 18.96
CA LEU A 134 -22.22 -15.80 18.06
C LEU A 134 -22.20 -16.98 17.06
N GLY A 135 -21.09 -17.69 16.94
CA GLY A 135 -20.92 -18.72 15.91
C GLY A 135 -20.79 -18.16 14.49
N ASP A 136 -20.57 -16.83 14.35
CA ASP A 136 -20.41 -16.18 13.02
C ASP A 136 -18.99 -16.44 12.49
N ARG A 137 -18.87 -17.53 11.73
CA ARG A 137 -17.59 -17.98 11.17
C ARG A 137 -16.99 -16.98 10.17
N LEU A 138 -17.82 -16.27 9.41
CA LEU A 138 -17.33 -15.24 8.47
C LEU A 138 -16.76 -14.04 9.21
N SER A 139 -17.47 -13.56 10.23
CA SER A 139 -17.00 -12.46 11.08
C SER A 139 -15.75 -12.85 11.88
N GLU A 140 -15.69 -14.10 12.38
CA GLU A 140 -14.49 -14.67 13.00
C GLU A 140 -13.30 -14.60 12.07
N GLY A 141 -13.46 -15.03 10.80
CA GLY A 141 -12.41 -14.95 9.81
C GLY A 141 -11.94 -13.51 9.54
N ARG A 142 -12.87 -12.57 9.47
CA ARG A 142 -12.53 -11.12 9.33
C ARG A 142 -11.74 -10.60 10.52
N ALA A 143 -12.11 -11.00 11.74
CA ALA A 143 -11.42 -10.58 12.96
C ALA A 143 -9.99 -11.13 13.01
N LEU A 144 -9.79 -12.41 12.67
CA LEU A 144 -8.47 -13.05 12.57
C LEU A 144 -7.59 -12.35 11.52
N TYR A 145 -8.15 -12.07 10.34
CA TYR A 145 -7.47 -11.34 9.29
C TYR A 145 -7.05 -9.95 9.75
N ASN A 146 -7.92 -9.23 10.45
CA ASN A 146 -7.63 -7.90 10.98
C ASN A 146 -6.54 -7.94 12.06
N LEU A 147 -6.56 -8.92 12.96
CA LEU A 147 -5.49 -9.12 13.95
C LEU A 147 -4.15 -9.37 13.29
N GLY A 148 -4.10 -10.25 12.30
CA GLY A 148 -2.90 -10.46 11.49
C GLY A 148 -2.38 -9.17 10.86
N ASN A 149 -3.29 -8.36 10.28
CA ASN A 149 -2.92 -7.07 9.68
C ASN A 149 -2.40 -6.06 10.71
N VAL A 150 -2.94 -6.02 11.92
CA VAL A 150 -2.48 -5.10 12.98
C VAL A 150 -1.07 -5.48 13.42
N TYR A 151 -0.82 -6.75 13.74
CA TYR A 151 0.50 -7.22 14.16
C TYR A 151 1.54 -7.10 13.04
N HIS A 152 1.18 -7.39 11.80
CA HIS A 152 2.05 -7.18 10.65
C HIS A 152 2.44 -5.71 10.48
N ALA A 153 1.46 -4.78 10.58
CA ALA A 153 1.71 -3.34 10.48
C ALA A 153 2.57 -2.83 11.64
N GLN A 154 2.33 -3.30 12.87
CA GLN A 154 3.14 -2.99 14.05
C GLN A 154 4.59 -3.45 13.86
N GLY A 155 4.80 -4.68 13.43
CA GLY A 155 6.14 -5.21 13.15
C GLY A 155 6.86 -4.41 12.07
N LYS A 156 6.15 -4.02 11.00
CA LYS A 156 6.71 -3.15 9.95
C LYS A 156 7.10 -1.77 10.46
N GLN A 157 6.31 -1.16 11.33
CA GLN A 157 6.62 0.17 11.87
C GLN A 157 7.80 0.11 12.83
N LEU A 158 7.84 -0.88 13.73
CA LEU A 158 8.95 -1.08 14.67
C LEU A 158 10.27 -1.40 13.94
N GLY A 159 10.20 -2.27 12.93
CA GLY A 159 11.36 -2.70 12.15
C GLY A 159 11.85 -1.70 11.14
N ARG A 160 11.17 -0.55 10.95
CA ARG A 160 11.47 0.39 9.87
C ARG A 160 11.80 -0.38 8.59
N VAL A 161 10.85 -1.21 8.14
CA VAL A 161 11.02 -2.10 6.97
C VAL A 161 11.53 -1.29 5.78
N GLY A 162 12.62 -1.73 5.18
CA GLY A 162 13.38 -1.02 4.15
C GLY A 162 14.77 -0.58 4.61
N GLN A 163 15.04 -0.52 5.92
CA GLN A 163 16.38 -0.26 6.47
C GLN A 163 17.16 -1.55 6.80
N ASN A 164 16.45 -2.65 7.05
CA ASN A 164 17.03 -3.96 7.34
C ASN A 164 16.63 -4.99 6.28
N ASP A 165 17.52 -5.93 6.01
CA ASP A 165 17.22 -7.05 5.12
C ASP A 165 16.19 -7.99 5.76
N PRO A 166 15.32 -8.64 4.96
CA PRO A 166 14.41 -9.66 5.47
C PRO A 166 15.14 -10.74 6.28
N GLY A 167 14.59 -11.08 7.43
CA GLY A 167 15.19 -12.02 8.38
C GLY A 167 16.12 -11.37 9.42
N HIS A 168 16.58 -10.15 9.22
CA HIS A 168 17.52 -9.46 10.11
C HIS A 168 16.82 -8.37 10.95
N PHE A 169 15.76 -8.74 11.67
CA PHE A 169 15.01 -7.84 12.53
C PHE A 169 15.28 -8.10 14.02
N PRO A 170 15.18 -7.08 14.88
CA PRO A 170 15.14 -7.24 16.33
C PRO A 170 14.06 -8.23 16.78
N GLN A 171 14.24 -8.86 17.95
CA GLN A 171 13.33 -9.88 18.46
C GLN A 171 11.88 -9.37 18.58
N GLU A 172 11.68 -8.15 19.06
CA GLU A 172 10.37 -7.52 19.19
C GLU A 172 9.59 -7.45 17.86
N VAL A 173 10.30 -7.10 16.78
CA VAL A 173 9.73 -7.08 15.41
C VAL A 173 9.37 -8.49 14.95
N ARG A 174 10.25 -9.44 15.20
CA ARG A 174 10.02 -10.86 14.87
C ARG A 174 8.81 -11.41 15.59
N ASP A 175 8.66 -11.09 16.89
CA ASP A 175 7.52 -11.52 17.70
C ASP A 175 6.20 -10.97 17.14
N CYS A 176 6.15 -9.70 16.77
CA CYS A 176 4.98 -9.13 16.10
C CYS A 176 4.67 -9.85 14.78
N LEU A 177 5.68 -10.10 13.94
CA LEU A 177 5.48 -10.80 12.67
C LEU A 177 5.06 -12.26 12.86
N MET A 178 5.58 -12.96 13.89
CA MET A 178 5.16 -14.32 14.24
C MET A 178 3.71 -14.36 14.71
N GLN A 179 3.28 -13.39 15.53
CA GLN A 179 1.87 -13.25 15.91
C GLN A 179 0.98 -13.03 14.68
N ALA A 180 1.43 -12.20 13.73
CA ALA A 180 0.70 -12.01 12.48
C ALA A 180 0.56 -13.33 11.70
N VAL A 181 1.63 -14.12 11.61
CA VAL A 181 1.58 -15.44 10.95
C VAL A 181 0.55 -16.34 11.62
N ALA A 182 0.55 -16.45 12.95
CA ALA A 182 -0.39 -17.30 13.67
C ALA A 182 -1.86 -16.95 13.36
N TYR A 183 -2.22 -15.65 13.40
CA TYR A 183 -3.58 -15.21 13.09
C TYR A 183 -3.94 -15.42 11.61
N TYR A 184 -2.99 -15.22 10.69
CA TYR A 184 -3.24 -15.48 9.27
C TYR A 184 -3.37 -16.97 8.96
N GLU A 185 -2.66 -17.85 9.65
CA GLU A 185 -2.78 -19.31 9.49
C GLU A 185 -4.14 -19.78 9.96
N GLU A 186 -4.61 -19.34 11.13
CA GLU A 186 -5.94 -19.63 11.62
C GLU A 186 -7.03 -19.10 10.66
N ASN A 187 -6.85 -17.87 10.16
CA ASN A 187 -7.74 -17.31 9.13
C ASN A 187 -7.74 -18.15 7.84
N LEU A 188 -6.57 -18.58 7.38
CA LEU A 188 -6.43 -19.38 6.15
C LEU A 188 -7.18 -20.71 6.28
N GLU A 189 -7.02 -21.40 7.40
CA GLU A 189 -7.71 -22.68 7.66
C GLU A 189 -9.23 -22.48 7.68
N LEU A 190 -9.69 -21.45 8.36
CA LEU A 190 -11.09 -21.09 8.42
C LEU A 190 -11.66 -20.76 7.04
N MET A 191 -10.99 -19.92 6.25
CA MET A 191 -11.47 -19.54 4.91
C MET A 191 -11.49 -20.73 3.95
N ARG A 192 -10.53 -21.65 4.08
CA ARG A 192 -10.55 -22.91 3.33
C ARG A 192 -11.75 -23.77 3.69
N SER A 193 -12.05 -23.91 4.98
CA SER A 193 -13.21 -24.70 5.45
C SER A 193 -14.55 -24.12 4.98
N LEU A 194 -14.62 -22.79 4.82
CA LEU A 194 -15.81 -22.08 4.31
C LEU A 194 -15.88 -22.04 2.78
N GLY A 195 -14.84 -22.49 2.07
CA GLY A 195 -14.80 -22.46 0.61
C GLY A 195 -14.59 -21.06 0.01
N ASP A 196 -14.28 -20.03 0.83
CA ASP A 196 -14.03 -18.67 0.33
C ASP A 196 -12.65 -18.59 -0.34
N ARG A 197 -12.65 -18.76 -1.67
CA ARG A 197 -11.43 -18.77 -2.50
C ARG A 197 -10.73 -17.41 -2.48
N GLN A 198 -11.48 -16.32 -2.52
CA GLN A 198 -10.89 -14.97 -2.52
C GLN A 198 -10.23 -14.66 -1.18
N ALA A 199 -10.91 -14.93 -0.06
CA ALA A 199 -10.32 -14.73 1.27
C ALA A 199 -9.10 -15.66 1.50
N THR A 200 -9.17 -16.91 1.03
CA THR A 200 -8.02 -17.83 1.02
C THR A 200 -6.82 -17.23 0.28
N GLY A 201 -7.04 -16.67 -0.92
CA GLY A 201 -5.99 -16.02 -1.70
C GLY A 201 -5.40 -14.78 -0.99
N ARG A 202 -6.24 -13.97 -0.31
CA ARG A 202 -5.76 -12.83 0.49
C ARG A 202 -4.91 -13.29 1.67
N ALA A 203 -5.36 -14.31 2.41
CA ALA A 203 -4.61 -14.89 3.53
C ALA A 203 -3.25 -15.43 3.09
N CYS A 204 -3.21 -16.19 2.00
CA CYS A 204 -1.95 -16.67 1.40
C CYS A 204 -1.02 -15.51 1.03
N GLY A 205 -1.56 -14.43 0.44
CA GLY A 205 -0.75 -13.27 0.11
C GLY A 205 -0.10 -12.61 1.32
N ASN A 206 -0.85 -12.43 2.40
CA ASN A 206 -0.33 -11.82 3.62
C ASN A 206 0.64 -12.75 4.37
N LEU A 207 0.35 -14.04 4.41
CA LEU A 207 1.28 -15.05 4.94
C LEU A 207 2.59 -15.05 4.18
N GLY A 208 2.54 -15.07 2.85
CA GLY A 208 3.74 -15.02 2.01
C GLY A 208 4.56 -13.76 2.28
N ASN A 209 3.93 -12.58 2.36
CA ASN A 209 4.61 -11.33 2.68
C ASN A 209 5.23 -11.34 4.08
N THR A 210 4.54 -11.91 5.07
CA THR A 210 5.03 -11.95 6.45
C THR A 210 6.18 -12.94 6.62
N CYS A 211 6.07 -14.14 6.02
CA CYS A 211 7.15 -15.12 5.98
C CYS A 211 8.39 -14.57 5.27
N TYR A 212 8.20 -13.83 4.17
CA TYR A 212 9.27 -13.14 3.48
C TYR A 212 10.01 -12.15 4.41
N LEU A 213 9.30 -11.31 5.16
CA LEU A 213 9.92 -10.40 6.13
C LEU A 213 10.67 -11.16 7.23
N LEU A 214 10.15 -12.30 7.66
CA LEU A 214 10.82 -13.17 8.64
C LEU A 214 12.06 -13.88 8.09
N GLY A 215 12.32 -13.81 6.78
CA GLY A 215 13.43 -14.50 6.10
C GLY A 215 13.11 -15.95 5.73
N ASP A 216 11.89 -16.42 5.97
CA ASP A 216 11.44 -17.76 5.56
C ASP A 216 10.94 -17.73 4.11
N PHE A 217 11.88 -17.60 3.18
CA PHE A 217 11.59 -17.48 1.76
C PHE A 217 10.95 -18.74 1.18
N ALA A 218 11.25 -19.90 1.74
CA ALA A 218 10.64 -21.17 1.30
C ALA A 218 9.14 -21.21 1.61
N ARG A 219 8.73 -20.81 2.82
CA ARG A 219 7.30 -20.66 3.15
C ARG A 219 6.64 -19.54 2.36
N ALA A 220 7.32 -18.42 2.15
CA ALA A 220 6.83 -17.33 1.32
C ALA A 220 6.50 -17.79 -0.09
N ILE A 221 7.39 -18.57 -0.74
CA ILE A 221 7.17 -19.15 -2.06
C ILE A 221 5.93 -20.04 -2.06
N ARG A 222 5.79 -20.97 -1.09
CA ARG A 222 4.61 -21.85 -1.02
C ARG A 222 3.31 -21.07 -0.96
N TYR A 223 3.22 -20.05 -0.11
CA TYR A 223 2.02 -19.24 0.03
C TYR A 223 1.75 -18.37 -1.20
N HIS A 224 2.77 -17.77 -1.80
CA HIS A 224 2.59 -16.98 -3.02
C HIS A 224 2.25 -17.84 -4.24
N THR A 225 2.73 -19.08 -4.31
CA THR A 225 2.32 -20.06 -5.35
C THR A 225 0.85 -20.42 -5.21
N GLU A 226 0.37 -20.67 -3.99
CA GLU A 226 -1.06 -20.93 -3.76
C GLU A 226 -1.91 -19.71 -4.10
N ARG A 227 -1.45 -18.50 -3.73
CA ARG A 227 -2.11 -17.25 -4.11
C ARG A 227 -2.17 -17.10 -5.64
N LEU A 228 -1.07 -17.42 -6.35
CA LEU A 228 -1.00 -17.35 -7.80
C LEU A 228 -2.04 -18.27 -8.43
N ARG A 229 -2.10 -19.54 -7.97
CA ARG A 229 -3.08 -20.52 -8.44
C ARG A 229 -4.53 -20.03 -8.24
N ILE A 230 -4.84 -19.50 -7.06
CA ILE A 230 -6.18 -18.96 -6.78
C ILE A 230 -6.47 -17.74 -7.66
N ALA A 231 -5.51 -16.84 -7.83
CA ALA A 231 -5.70 -15.64 -8.68
C ALA A 231 -6.01 -16.03 -10.14
N GLN A 232 -5.35 -17.05 -10.66
CA GLN A 232 -5.61 -17.60 -12.01
C GLN A 232 -6.99 -18.25 -12.09
N GLU A 233 -7.39 -19.02 -11.08
CA GLU A 233 -8.71 -19.67 -11.04
C GLU A 233 -9.86 -18.66 -11.04
N VAL A 234 -9.71 -17.54 -10.30
CA VAL A 234 -10.77 -16.51 -10.21
C VAL A 234 -10.62 -15.38 -11.23
N GLY A 235 -9.59 -15.43 -12.08
CA GLY A 235 -9.35 -14.42 -13.11
C GLY A 235 -8.86 -13.07 -12.56
N ASP A 236 -8.33 -13.00 -11.33
CA ASP A 236 -7.80 -11.74 -10.73
C ASP A 236 -6.37 -11.48 -11.24
N ARG A 237 -6.27 -10.79 -12.40
CA ARG A 237 -4.98 -10.44 -13.02
C ARG A 237 -4.10 -9.57 -12.14
N ALA A 238 -4.69 -8.69 -11.34
CA ALA A 238 -3.94 -7.84 -10.42
C ALA A 238 -3.32 -8.65 -9.27
N ALA A 239 -4.06 -9.63 -8.72
CA ALA A 239 -3.52 -10.56 -7.71
C ALA A 239 -2.46 -11.49 -8.32
N GLU A 240 -2.67 -11.98 -9.55
CA GLU A 240 -1.70 -12.80 -10.30
C GLU A 240 -0.38 -12.06 -10.47
N ARG A 241 -0.42 -10.80 -10.91
CA ARG A 241 0.75 -9.93 -11.06
C ARG A 241 1.49 -9.78 -9.73
N ARG A 242 0.77 -9.44 -8.64
CA ARG A 242 1.36 -9.29 -7.30
C ARG A 242 2.00 -10.58 -6.81
N ALA A 243 1.37 -11.73 -7.04
CA ALA A 243 1.92 -13.03 -6.65
C ALA A 243 3.22 -13.34 -7.40
N ASN A 244 3.27 -13.11 -8.72
CA ASN A 244 4.49 -13.29 -9.51
C ASN A 244 5.62 -12.36 -9.05
N SER A 245 5.35 -11.08 -8.79
CA SER A 245 6.35 -10.14 -8.27
C SER A 245 6.95 -10.63 -6.93
N ASN A 246 6.11 -11.09 -6.01
CA ASN A 246 6.55 -11.59 -4.70
C ASN A 246 7.31 -12.93 -4.80
N LEU A 247 6.93 -13.80 -5.74
CA LEU A 247 7.69 -15.02 -6.06
C LEU A 247 9.08 -14.67 -6.58
N GLY A 248 9.18 -13.75 -7.54
CA GLY A 248 10.45 -13.26 -8.02
C GLY A 248 11.35 -12.77 -6.89
N ASN A 249 10.81 -11.90 -6.01
CA ASN A 249 11.53 -11.40 -4.84
C ASN A 249 12.05 -12.53 -3.93
N SER A 250 11.20 -13.51 -3.65
CA SER A 250 11.55 -14.63 -2.76
C SER A 250 12.64 -15.52 -3.39
N HIS A 251 12.57 -15.78 -4.70
CA HIS A 251 13.56 -16.53 -5.43
C HIS A 251 14.93 -15.82 -5.48
N ILE A 252 14.98 -14.49 -5.58
CA ILE A 252 16.21 -13.69 -5.50
C ILE A 252 16.97 -13.99 -4.19
N PHE A 253 16.28 -14.01 -3.05
CA PHE A 253 16.92 -14.27 -1.75
C PHE A 253 17.42 -15.70 -1.60
N LEU A 254 16.80 -16.65 -2.28
CA LEU A 254 17.27 -18.03 -2.33
C LEU A 254 18.38 -18.25 -3.38
N GLY A 255 18.78 -17.23 -4.13
CA GLY A 255 19.79 -17.34 -5.20
C GLY A 255 19.29 -18.06 -6.46
N GLN A 256 17.98 -18.25 -6.60
CA GLN A 256 17.33 -18.92 -7.73
C GLN A 256 16.97 -17.88 -8.79
N PHE A 257 18.01 -17.33 -9.46
CA PHE A 257 17.85 -16.14 -10.30
C PHE A 257 17.06 -16.41 -11.58
N GLU A 258 17.18 -17.61 -12.17
CA GLU A 258 16.42 -18.01 -13.36
C GLU A 258 14.92 -18.06 -13.04
N ASN A 259 14.54 -18.65 -11.90
CA ASN A 259 13.15 -18.68 -11.45
C ASN A 259 12.62 -17.26 -11.18
N ALA A 260 13.46 -16.41 -10.59
CA ALA A 260 13.11 -15.02 -10.35
C ALA A 260 12.85 -14.27 -11.66
N ALA A 261 13.70 -14.45 -12.67
CA ALA A 261 13.53 -13.83 -13.98
C ALA A 261 12.23 -14.27 -14.65
N GLU A 262 11.86 -15.55 -14.59
CA GLU A 262 10.60 -16.06 -15.14
C GLU A 262 9.38 -15.41 -14.49
N HIS A 263 9.37 -15.27 -13.17
CA HIS A 263 8.29 -14.61 -12.45
C HIS A 263 8.23 -13.11 -12.74
N TYR A 264 9.36 -12.42 -12.85
CA TYR A 264 9.37 -10.99 -13.22
C TYR A 264 8.95 -10.76 -14.68
N LYS A 265 9.27 -11.65 -15.62
CA LYS A 265 8.74 -11.59 -17.00
C LYS A 265 7.22 -11.69 -17.02
N ARG A 266 6.64 -12.60 -16.23
CA ARG A 266 5.18 -12.70 -16.07
C ARG A 266 4.58 -11.45 -15.43
N THR A 267 5.28 -10.88 -14.43
CA THR A 267 4.89 -9.59 -13.82
C THR A 267 4.87 -8.47 -14.84
N LEU A 268 5.90 -8.41 -15.70
CA LEU A 268 6.02 -7.41 -16.77
C LEU A 268 4.87 -7.53 -17.78
N ALA A 269 4.64 -8.73 -18.29
CA ALA A 269 3.55 -8.98 -19.24
C ALA A 269 2.17 -8.59 -18.68
N LEU A 270 1.91 -8.93 -17.41
CA LEU A 270 0.67 -8.55 -16.73
C LEU A 270 0.58 -7.03 -16.46
N ALA A 271 1.70 -6.36 -16.22
CA ALA A 271 1.72 -4.91 -16.05
C ALA A 271 1.41 -4.18 -17.36
N GLU A 272 1.95 -4.68 -18.48
CA GLU A 272 1.66 -4.20 -19.84
C GLU A 272 0.17 -4.41 -20.19
N GLU A 273 -0.39 -5.61 -19.90
CA GLU A 273 -1.81 -5.93 -20.11
C GLU A 273 -2.74 -5.00 -19.31
N LEU A 274 -2.36 -4.69 -18.06
CA LEU A 274 -3.16 -3.84 -17.17
C LEU A 274 -2.91 -2.33 -17.38
N GLY A 275 -1.96 -1.95 -18.23
CA GLY A 275 -1.57 -0.55 -18.45
C GLY A 275 -0.94 0.12 -17.24
N ASP A 276 -0.29 -0.65 -16.34
CA ASP A 276 0.34 -0.13 -15.11
C ASP A 276 1.82 0.19 -15.37
N ALA A 277 2.06 1.39 -15.89
CA ALA A 277 3.40 1.85 -16.27
C ALA A 277 4.39 1.89 -15.09
N ALA A 278 3.91 2.12 -13.86
CA ALA A 278 4.78 2.14 -12.69
C ALA A 278 5.29 0.74 -12.34
N VAL A 279 4.41 -0.28 -12.43
CA VAL A 279 4.81 -1.67 -12.21
C VAL A 279 5.62 -2.20 -13.39
N GLU A 280 5.34 -1.77 -14.63
CA GLU A 280 6.19 -2.09 -15.80
C GLU A 280 7.63 -1.61 -15.57
N ALA A 281 7.81 -0.34 -15.15
CA ALA A 281 9.12 0.21 -14.82
C ALA A 281 9.83 -0.61 -13.72
N GLN A 282 9.11 -0.96 -12.65
CA GLN A 282 9.65 -1.77 -11.57
C GLN A 282 10.03 -3.18 -12.01
N ALA A 283 9.21 -3.83 -12.84
CA ALA A 283 9.49 -5.16 -13.36
C ALA A 283 10.74 -5.15 -14.26
N CYS A 284 10.90 -4.13 -15.12
CA CYS A 284 12.09 -3.93 -15.92
C CYS A 284 13.34 -3.73 -15.04
N TYR A 285 13.24 -2.94 -13.98
CA TYR A 285 14.33 -2.77 -13.03
C TYR A 285 14.73 -4.10 -12.35
N SER A 286 13.73 -4.85 -11.87
CA SER A 286 13.95 -6.16 -11.23
C SER A 286 14.58 -7.17 -12.18
N LEU A 287 14.13 -7.21 -13.44
CA LEU A 287 14.73 -8.05 -14.50
C LEU A 287 16.16 -7.65 -14.79
N GLY A 288 16.44 -6.36 -14.99
CA GLY A 288 17.79 -5.88 -15.23
C GLY A 288 18.75 -6.29 -14.11
N ASN A 289 18.35 -6.12 -12.86
CA ASN A 289 19.14 -6.55 -11.70
C ASN A 289 19.31 -8.07 -11.65
N THR A 290 18.26 -8.84 -11.97
CA THR A 290 18.34 -10.31 -12.00
C THR A 290 19.31 -10.79 -13.05
N TYR A 291 19.27 -10.22 -14.26
CA TYR A 291 20.22 -10.55 -15.33
C TYR A 291 21.65 -10.07 -15.02
N THR A 292 21.81 -8.98 -14.27
CA THR A 292 23.13 -8.60 -13.74
C THR A 292 23.67 -9.64 -12.77
N LEU A 293 22.83 -10.24 -11.92
CA LEU A 293 23.22 -11.35 -11.02
C LEU A 293 23.57 -12.63 -11.80
N LEU A 294 22.88 -12.89 -12.91
CA LEU A 294 23.18 -13.98 -13.86
C LEU A 294 24.41 -13.71 -14.73
N ARG A 295 24.98 -12.51 -14.66
CA ARG A 295 26.10 -12.04 -15.50
C ARG A 295 25.75 -11.94 -17.01
N GLU A 296 24.47 -11.88 -17.32
CA GLU A 296 23.96 -11.64 -18.68
C GLU A 296 23.82 -10.13 -18.90
N TYR A 297 24.94 -9.44 -19.00
CA TYR A 297 24.98 -7.97 -18.98
C TYR A 297 24.31 -7.32 -20.20
N ARG A 298 24.24 -7.99 -21.36
CA ARG A 298 23.53 -7.47 -22.54
C ARG A 298 22.01 -7.45 -22.28
N THR A 299 21.48 -8.54 -21.78
CA THR A 299 20.05 -8.62 -21.40
C THR A 299 19.72 -7.66 -20.27
N ALA A 300 20.65 -7.49 -19.30
CA ALA A 300 20.50 -6.51 -18.23
C ALA A 300 20.44 -5.06 -18.77
N GLU A 301 21.31 -4.72 -19.72
CA GLU A 301 21.31 -3.41 -20.42
C GLU A 301 19.94 -3.11 -21.05
N GLU A 302 19.37 -4.07 -21.80
CA GLU A 302 18.07 -3.90 -22.46
C GLU A 302 16.96 -3.57 -21.46
N TYR A 303 16.85 -4.32 -20.35
CA TYR A 303 15.84 -4.06 -19.33
C TYR A 303 16.08 -2.76 -18.55
N HIS A 304 17.34 -2.43 -18.25
CA HIS A 304 17.65 -1.14 -17.60
C HIS A 304 17.38 0.06 -18.52
N ALA A 305 17.60 -0.08 -19.84
CA ALA A 305 17.22 0.95 -20.83
C ALA A 305 15.69 1.14 -20.90
N ARG A 306 14.92 0.04 -20.87
CA ARG A 306 13.45 0.10 -20.76
C ARG A 306 13.03 0.79 -19.46
N HIS A 307 13.65 0.44 -18.33
CA HIS A 307 13.40 1.12 -17.05
C HIS A 307 13.69 2.62 -17.13
N LEU A 308 14.83 3.04 -17.73
CA LEU A 308 15.14 4.45 -17.91
C LEU A 308 14.07 5.18 -18.75
N SER A 309 13.64 4.56 -19.85
CA SER A 309 12.59 5.13 -20.71
C SER A 309 11.26 5.29 -19.94
N ALA A 310 10.88 4.27 -19.15
CA ALA A 310 9.67 4.33 -18.34
C ALA A 310 9.76 5.37 -17.22
N ALA A 311 10.89 5.46 -16.51
CA ALA A 311 11.13 6.44 -15.46
C ALA A 311 11.02 7.88 -16.00
N ARG A 312 11.58 8.15 -17.19
CA ARG A 312 11.45 9.44 -17.86
C ARG A 312 10.00 9.80 -18.22
N LYS A 313 9.23 8.84 -18.75
CA LYS A 313 7.80 9.04 -19.04
C LYS A 313 6.98 9.33 -17.79
N LEU A 314 7.32 8.68 -16.67
CA LEU A 314 6.68 8.86 -15.36
C LEU A 314 7.19 10.10 -14.60
N GLN A 315 8.20 10.78 -15.11
CA GLN A 315 8.91 11.87 -14.42
C GLN A 315 9.50 11.43 -13.07
N ASP A 316 9.85 10.15 -12.94
CA ASP A 316 10.50 9.58 -11.75
C ASP A 316 12.02 9.84 -11.81
N ARG A 317 12.46 10.99 -11.29
CA ARG A 317 13.89 11.37 -11.25
C ARG A 317 14.73 10.39 -10.43
N VAL A 318 14.17 9.80 -9.38
CA VAL A 318 14.85 8.79 -8.57
C VAL A 318 15.04 7.51 -9.39
N GLY A 319 14.01 7.08 -10.11
CA GLY A 319 14.08 5.95 -11.04
C GLY A 319 15.08 6.19 -12.16
N GLU A 320 15.15 7.40 -12.74
CA GLU A 320 16.14 7.76 -13.73
C GLU A 320 17.58 7.61 -13.20
N GLY A 321 17.85 8.15 -12.00
CA GLY A 321 19.17 8.05 -11.38
C GLY A 321 19.60 6.59 -11.18
N ARG A 322 18.67 5.74 -10.73
CA ARG A 322 18.91 4.29 -10.56
C ARG A 322 19.18 3.58 -11.88
N ALA A 323 18.40 3.91 -12.91
CA ALA A 323 18.61 3.33 -14.25
C ALA A 323 19.96 3.73 -14.82
N CYS A 324 20.38 4.99 -14.68
CA CYS A 324 21.69 5.46 -15.09
C CYS A 324 22.82 4.74 -14.34
N TRP A 325 22.69 4.58 -13.03
CA TRP A 325 23.66 3.81 -12.24
C TRP A 325 23.77 2.35 -12.72
N SER A 326 22.63 1.70 -12.95
CA SER A 326 22.59 0.30 -13.40
C SER A 326 23.15 0.14 -14.83
N LEU A 327 22.81 1.06 -15.75
CA LEU A 327 23.35 1.08 -17.11
C LEU A 327 24.87 1.33 -17.12
N GLY A 328 25.35 2.25 -16.29
CA GLY A 328 26.77 2.48 -16.12
C GLY A 328 27.52 1.22 -15.74
N ASN A 329 27.01 0.48 -14.75
CA ASN A 329 27.59 -0.78 -14.30
C ASN A 329 27.51 -1.89 -15.38
N ALA A 330 26.40 -2.02 -16.10
CA ALA A 330 26.25 -2.99 -17.18
C ALA A 330 27.23 -2.71 -18.33
N HIS A 331 27.36 -1.45 -18.76
CA HIS A 331 28.31 -1.06 -19.79
C HIS A 331 29.77 -1.23 -19.34
N ALA A 332 30.10 -0.94 -18.09
CA ALA A 332 31.46 -1.21 -17.55
C ALA A 332 31.78 -2.70 -17.59
N ALA A 333 30.82 -3.57 -17.22
CA ALA A 333 30.99 -5.03 -17.31
C ALA A 333 31.08 -5.55 -18.73
N LEU A 334 30.50 -4.86 -19.72
CA LEU A 334 30.63 -5.16 -21.15
C LEU A 334 31.90 -4.59 -21.80
N GLY A 335 32.72 -3.86 -21.05
CA GLY A 335 33.92 -3.17 -21.59
C GLY A 335 33.62 -1.89 -22.34
N ASN A 336 32.40 -1.42 -22.36
CA ASN A 336 31.97 -0.18 -23.02
C ASN A 336 32.20 1.03 -22.10
N HIS A 337 33.45 1.32 -21.78
CA HIS A 337 33.82 2.29 -20.73
C HIS A 337 33.37 3.73 -21.04
N GLU A 338 33.32 4.15 -22.31
CA GLU A 338 32.80 5.47 -22.68
C GLU A 338 31.33 5.65 -22.35
N LYS A 339 30.50 4.66 -22.70
CA LYS A 339 29.07 4.69 -22.34
C LYS A 339 28.88 4.57 -20.81
N ALA A 340 29.70 3.77 -20.15
CA ALA A 340 29.68 3.67 -18.68
C ALA A 340 29.96 5.03 -18.04
N LEU A 341 30.95 5.78 -18.55
CA LEU A 341 31.29 7.12 -18.08
C LEU A 341 30.13 8.12 -18.33
N TYR A 342 29.50 8.04 -19.51
CA TYR A 342 28.32 8.86 -19.80
C TYR A 342 27.22 8.66 -18.75
N TYR A 343 26.84 7.41 -18.49
CA TYR A 343 25.78 7.11 -17.51
C TYR A 343 26.20 7.41 -16.07
N ALA A 344 27.48 7.28 -15.71
CA ALA A 344 27.97 7.68 -14.40
C ALA A 344 27.85 9.20 -14.18
N ARG A 345 28.13 10.01 -15.20
CA ARG A 345 27.94 11.49 -15.16
C ARG A 345 26.46 11.87 -15.07
N GLU A 346 25.59 11.20 -15.83
CA GLU A 346 24.13 11.40 -15.72
C GLU A 346 23.65 11.04 -14.28
N HIS A 347 24.09 9.94 -13.72
CA HIS A 347 23.78 9.56 -12.34
C HIS A 347 24.24 10.62 -11.34
N TYR A 348 25.45 11.17 -11.52
CA TYR A 348 25.95 12.24 -10.66
C TYR A 348 25.06 13.49 -10.72
N SER A 349 24.75 13.95 -11.93
CA SER A 349 23.90 15.13 -12.15
C SER A 349 22.51 14.97 -11.56
N ILE A 350 21.90 13.79 -11.69
CA ILE A 350 20.58 13.50 -11.10
C ILE A 350 20.68 13.46 -9.57
N SER A 351 21.71 12.82 -9.01
CA SER A 351 21.94 12.75 -7.56
C SER A 351 22.16 14.14 -6.97
N GLU A 352 22.88 15.02 -7.66
CA GLU A 352 23.07 16.41 -7.26
C GLU A 352 21.73 17.18 -7.22
N GLN A 353 20.91 17.07 -8.25
CA GLN A 353 19.58 17.70 -8.31
C GLN A 353 18.65 17.20 -7.18
N LEU A 354 18.79 15.93 -6.76
CA LEU A 354 18.01 15.31 -5.70
C LEU A 354 18.58 15.54 -4.29
N GLY A 355 19.81 16.09 -4.18
CA GLY A 355 20.52 16.21 -2.92
C GLY A 355 20.94 14.84 -2.32
N ASP A 356 21.07 13.79 -3.17
CA ASP A 356 21.49 12.46 -2.76
C ASP A 356 23.01 12.37 -2.63
N VAL A 357 23.51 12.69 -1.45
CA VAL A 357 24.96 12.69 -1.14
C VAL A 357 25.61 11.32 -1.38
N LEU A 358 24.92 10.23 -1.07
CA LEU A 358 25.44 8.88 -1.28
C LEU A 358 25.49 8.53 -2.77
N GLY A 359 24.47 8.91 -3.52
CA GLY A 359 24.44 8.78 -4.97
C GLY A 359 25.57 9.57 -5.65
N MET A 360 25.78 10.83 -5.25
CA MET A 360 26.89 11.65 -5.74
C MET A 360 28.26 10.99 -5.46
N ALA A 361 28.50 10.55 -4.22
CA ALA A 361 29.76 9.89 -3.87
C ALA A 361 30.01 8.62 -4.68
N THR A 362 28.95 7.79 -4.85
CA THR A 362 29.04 6.55 -5.65
C THR A 362 29.33 6.85 -7.12
N ALA A 363 28.66 7.85 -7.70
CA ALA A 363 28.86 8.26 -9.09
C ALA A 363 30.28 8.82 -9.29
N GLN A 364 30.76 9.66 -8.36
CA GLN A 364 32.11 10.24 -8.41
C GLN A 364 33.21 9.16 -8.37
N MET A 365 33.07 8.15 -7.54
CA MET A 365 33.99 7.00 -7.53
C MET A 365 33.99 6.27 -8.88
N ASN A 366 32.82 5.98 -9.43
CA ASN A 366 32.71 5.32 -10.74
C ASN A 366 33.31 6.17 -11.85
N ILE A 367 33.08 7.47 -11.88
CA ILE A 367 33.68 8.43 -12.84
C ILE A 367 35.21 8.38 -12.71
N GLY A 368 35.76 8.47 -11.49
CA GLY A 368 37.20 8.44 -11.25
C GLY A 368 37.86 7.17 -11.75
N ASP A 369 37.25 6.01 -11.50
CA ASP A 369 37.81 4.72 -11.97
C ASP A 369 37.69 4.56 -13.49
N LEU A 370 36.58 5.01 -14.09
CA LEU A 370 36.39 4.99 -15.55
C LEU A 370 37.34 5.95 -16.27
N CYS A 371 37.58 7.17 -15.72
CA CYS A 371 38.56 8.09 -16.26
C CYS A 371 40.00 7.50 -16.24
N LYS A 372 40.39 6.81 -15.17
CA LYS A 372 41.67 6.11 -15.10
C LYS A 372 41.79 5.04 -16.19
N VAL A 373 40.76 4.22 -16.41
CA VAL A 373 40.76 3.19 -17.44
C VAL A 373 40.85 3.78 -18.85
N LEU A 374 40.20 4.93 -19.09
CA LEU A 374 40.17 5.63 -20.38
C LEU A 374 41.40 6.55 -20.60
N GLY A 375 42.26 6.72 -19.58
CA GLY A 375 43.37 7.68 -19.66
C GLY A 375 42.95 9.14 -19.72
N LEU A 376 41.74 9.47 -19.21
CA LEU A 376 41.19 10.80 -19.21
C LEU A 376 41.53 11.54 -17.88
N PRO A 377 41.71 12.88 -17.90
CA PRO A 377 41.84 13.61 -16.66
C PRO A 377 40.54 13.50 -15.87
N VAL A 378 40.66 13.30 -14.57
CA VAL A 378 39.50 13.36 -13.67
C VAL A 378 39.12 14.83 -13.55
N ASP A 379 38.03 15.26 -14.19
CA ASP A 379 37.49 16.59 -14.05
C ASP A 379 37.32 16.89 -12.55
N ALA A 380 37.79 18.05 -12.11
CA ALA A 380 37.71 18.49 -10.71
C ALA A 380 36.22 18.71 -10.33
N THR A 381 35.52 17.61 -10.01
CA THR A 381 34.24 17.72 -9.32
C THR A 381 34.51 18.25 -7.90
N PRO A 382 33.68 19.16 -7.37
CA PRO A 382 33.90 19.72 -6.04
C PRO A 382 34.12 18.60 -5.02
N ALA A 383 35.19 18.72 -4.25
CA ALA A 383 35.50 17.76 -3.19
C ALA A 383 34.32 17.71 -2.22
N LEU A 384 33.77 16.51 -1.99
CA LEU A 384 32.82 16.28 -0.90
C LEU A 384 33.44 16.69 0.43
N PRO A 385 32.70 17.23 1.37
CA PRO A 385 33.21 17.54 2.70
C PRO A 385 33.87 16.30 3.31
N HIS A 386 35.14 16.43 3.71
CA HIS A 386 35.92 15.38 4.34
C HIS A 386 35.37 15.06 5.72
N ASP A 387 34.42 14.14 5.83
CA ASP A 387 34.05 13.51 7.10
C ASP A 387 33.45 12.11 6.91
N SER A 388 34.11 11.23 6.20
CA SER A 388 33.92 9.78 6.34
C SER A 388 35.07 8.97 5.72
N ALA A 389 36.18 8.90 6.46
CA ALA A 389 37.37 8.11 6.07
C ALA A 389 37.16 6.60 6.19
N ASP A 390 36.00 6.10 6.58
CA ASP A 390 35.71 4.68 6.88
C ASP A 390 34.59 4.05 6.03
N ALA A 391 34.42 4.43 4.77
CA ALA A 391 33.55 3.65 3.90
C ALA A 391 34.35 2.45 3.36
N PRO A 392 33.99 1.20 3.70
CA PRO A 392 34.72 0.02 3.22
C PRO A 392 34.62 -0.08 1.70
N ARG A 393 35.77 -0.15 1.04
CA ARG A 393 35.91 -0.53 -0.37
C ARG A 393 35.47 -1.98 -0.55
N THR A 394 34.17 -2.22 -0.73
CA THR A 394 33.65 -3.57 -1.00
C THR A 394 33.53 -3.78 -2.50
N PRO A 395 34.01 -4.95 -3.03
CA PRO A 395 33.76 -5.33 -4.41
C PRO A 395 32.24 -5.38 -4.66
N PHE A 396 31.83 -5.26 -5.93
CA PHE A 396 30.45 -5.34 -6.40
C PHE A 396 29.69 -6.44 -5.65
N ASN A 397 28.87 -6.05 -4.66
CA ASN A 397 28.30 -6.99 -3.71
C ASN A 397 26.91 -7.38 -4.19
N ALA A 398 26.73 -8.65 -4.55
CA ALA A 398 25.43 -9.23 -4.92
C ALA A 398 24.33 -8.96 -3.87
N LEU A 399 24.71 -8.85 -2.59
CA LEU A 399 23.80 -8.47 -1.49
C LEU A 399 23.31 -7.03 -1.62
N ARG A 400 24.16 -6.09 -2.08
CA ARG A 400 23.76 -4.69 -2.28
C ARG A 400 22.78 -4.54 -3.43
N VAL A 401 22.95 -5.29 -4.52
CA VAL A 401 22.00 -5.33 -5.64
C VAL A 401 20.67 -5.95 -5.18
N ARG A 402 20.72 -7.03 -4.40
CA ARG A 402 19.52 -7.62 -3.77
C ARG A 402 18.78 -6.59 -2.92
N ARG A 403 19.47 -5.88 -2.05
CA ARG A 403 18.89 -4.86 -1.17
C ARG A 403 18.24 -3.72 -1.95
N GLN A 404 18.92 -3.16 -2.96
CA GLN A 404 18.36 -2.10 -3.78
C GLN A 404 17.13 -2.54 -4.58
N SER A 405 17.10 -3.77 -5.10
CA SER A 405 15.93 -4.34 -5.77
C SER A 405 14.68 -4.38 -4.87
N MET A 406 14.89 -4.43 -3.56
CA MET A 406 13.85 -4.68 -2.56
C MET A 406 13.41 -3.44 -1.78
N GLU A 407 14.32 -2.52 -1.48
CA GLU A 407 13.99 -1.25 -0.82
C GLU A 407 12.99 -0.43 -1.65
N GLN A 408 12.93 -0.69 -2.94
CA GLN A 408 12.15 0.09 -3.89
C GLN A 408 10.72 -0.39 -4.10
N LEU A 409 10.37 -1.61 -3.70
CA LEU A 409 8.96 -2.04 -3.63
C LEU A 409 8.14 -1.21 -2.62
N SER A 410 8.82 -0.58 -1.64
CA SER A 410 8.19 0.32 -0.67
C SER A 410 8.25 1.79 -1.06
N LEU A 411 9.02 2.15 -2.11
CA LEU A 411 9.24 3.55 -2.53
C LEU A 411 8.49 3.95 -3.79
N ILE A 412 7.80 3.04 -4.47
CA ILE A 412 6.90 3.43 -5.56
C ILE A 412 5.68 4.11 -4.93
N GLN A 413 5.80 5.40 -4.75
CA GLN A 413 4.66 6.26 -4.46
C GLN A 413 3.94 6.48 -5.78
N ILE A 414 2.85 5.74 -5.97
CA ILE A 414 1.89 6.06 -7.02
C ILE A 414 1.25 7.36 -6.61
N THR A 415 1.60 8.45 -7.29
CA THR A 415 0.88 9.70 -7.18
C THR A 415 -0.54 9.48 -7.70
N PRO A 416 -1.59 9.75 -6.91
CA PRO A 416 -2.95 9.66 -7.40
C PRO A 416 -3.30 10.96 -8.11
N ASP A 417 -2.93 11.12 -9.37
CA ASP A 417 -3.55 12.12 -10.26
C ASP A 417 -3.14 11.88 -11.72
N ALA A 418 -3.81 10.90 -12.32
CA ALA A 418 -4.09 10.93 -13.74
C ALA A 418 -5.60 10.82 -13.89
N LYS A 419 -6.26 11.95 -14.06
CA LYS A 419 -7.66 12.03 -14.45
C LYS A 419 -7.91 11.10 -15.64
N LYS A 420 -8.58 9.97 -15.43
CA LYS A 420 -9.18 9.21 -16.52
C LYS A 420 -10.29 10.07 -17.10
N LYS A 421 -10.11 10.48 -18.36
CA LYS A 421 -11.20 10.92 -19.23
C LYS A 421 -12.08 9.72 -19.50
N ASP A 422 -13.39 9.96 -19.43
CA ASP A 422 -14.47 9.05 -19.77
C ASP A 422 -14.28 8.42 -21.15
N GLY A 423 -14.52 7.12 -21.22
CA GLY A 423 -14.68 6.37 -22.46
C GLY A 423 -15.10 4.95 -22.18
N ASP A 424 -16.39 4.70 -22.36
CA ASP A 424 -17.04 3.40 -22.64
C ASP A 424 -16.92 2.25 -21.63
N VAL A 425 -17.92 2.14 -20.75
CA VAL A 425 -18.46 0.86 -20.30
C VAL A 425 -19.96 0.82 -20.59
N LYS A 426 -20.30 0.35 -21.77
CA LYS A 426 -21.60 -0.30 -22.07
C LYS A 426 -21.31 -1.79 -22.15
N GLN A 427 -21.82 -2.52 -21.19
CA GLN A 427 -22.33 -3.90 -21.23
C GLN A 427 -22.21 -4.49 -19.81
N ASP A 428 -23.32 -4.49 -19.14
CA ASP A 428 -23.94 -5.59 -18.41
C ASP A 428 -25.10 -5.06 -17.59
N ARG A 429 -26.20 -4.82 -18.30
CA ARG A 429 -27.52 -4.68 -17.71
C ARG A 429 -28.36 -5.82 -18.27
N GLU A 430 -28.40 -6.91 -17.51
CA GLU A 430 -29.58 -7.78 -17.48
C GLU A 430 -29.44 -8.82 -16.37
N MET A 431 -30.51 -8.97 -15.65
CA MET A 431 -30.81 -9.86 -14.53
C MET A 431 -30.52 -9.31 -13.13
N VAL A 432 -31.55 -8.76 -12.49
CA VAL A 432 -32.19 -9.28 -11.28
C VAL A 432 -33.49 -8.51 -11.03
N ARG A 433 -34.61 -9.15 -11.27
CA ARG A 433 -35.88 -8.89 -10.61
C ARG A 433 -36.20 -10.14 -9.80
N ALA A 434 -36.12 -10.02 -8.47
CA ALA A 434 -36.89 -10.83 -7.52
C ALA A 434 -36.89 -10.12 -6.16
N GLU A 435 -38.07 -9.97 -5.64
CA GLU A 435 -38.48 -9.12 -4.54
C GLU A 435 -38.16 -9.70 -3.16
N SER A 436 -37.99 -8.79 -2.17
CA SER A 436 -38.16 -9.00 -0.72
C SER A 436 -37.16 -9.90 0.02
N GLU A 437 -35.95 -9.32 0.23
CA GLU A 437 -35.06 -9.59 1.38
C GLU A 437 -33.95 -8.50 1.41
N GLU A 438 -34.33 -7.23 1.16
CA GLU A 438 -33.38 -6.17 0.76
C GLU A 438 -32.57 -5.54 1.89
N GLY A 439 -32.94 -5.70 3.14
CA GLY A 439 -32.26 -4.99 4.24
C GLY A 439 -30.93 -5.56 4.70
N GLU A 440 -30.79 -6.88 4.72
CA GLU A 440 -29.55 -7.56 5.14
C GLU A 440 -28.54 -7.72 3.98
N HIS A 441 -29.04 -7.85 2.78
CA HIS A 441 -28.22 -8.06 1.58
C HIS A 441 -27.45 -6.81 1.14
N THR A 442 -28.02 -5.61 1.34
CA THR A 442 -27.36 -4.33 1.00
C THR A 442 -26.19 -4.01 1.89
N THR A 443 -26.27 -4.28 3.19
CA THR A 443 -25.16 -4.08 4.13
C THR A 443 -24.01 -5.06 3.85
N GLU A 444 -24.35 -6.31 3.50
CA GLU A 444 -23.35 -7.33 3.15
C GLU A 444 -22.66 -7.05 1.80
N MET A 445 -23.39 -6.57 0.79
CA MET A 445 -22.82 -6.12 -0.48
C MET A 445 -21.91 -4.91 -0.30
N PHE A 446 -22.29 -3.95 0.55
CA PHE A 446 -21.46 -2.80 0.87
C PHE A 446 -20.17 -3.23 1.61
N MET A 447 -20.28 -4.14 2.56
CA MET A 447 -19.10 -4.72 3.24
C MET A 447 -18.19 -5.49 2.29
N LYS A 448 -18.73 -6.23 1.32
CA LYS A 448 -17.96 -6.88 0.25
C LYS A 448 -17.29 -5.87 -0.69
N MET A 449 -17.93 -4.74 -0.98
CA MET A 449 -17.33 -3.66 -1.75
C MET A 449 -16.27 -2.92 -0.95
N VAL A 450 -16.50 -2.66 0.34
CA VAL A 450 -15.52 -2.10 1.29
C VAL A 450 -14.31 -3.01 1.41
N GLU A 451 -14.49 -4.33 1.47
CA GLU A 451 -13.38 -5.31 1.42
C GLU A 451 -12.61 -5.26 0.10
N ARG A 452 -13.29 -5.17 -1.05
CA ARG A 452 -12.63 -4.99 -2.36
C ARG A 452 -11.83 -3.70 -2.44
N CYS A 453 -12.40 -2.58 -2.00
CA CYS A 453 -11.72 -1.31 -1.99
C CYS A 453 -10.60 -1.26 -0.93
N GLN A 454 -10.76 -1.91 0.23
CA GLN A 454 -9.72 -2.00 1.26
C GLN A 454 -8.53 -2.84 0.80
N SER A 455 -8.75 -3.96 0.12
CA SER A 455 -7.65 -4.80 -0.34
C SER A 455 -6.83 -4.16 -1.46
N SER A 456 -7.45 -3.40 -2.36
CA SER A 456 -6.74 -2.71 -3.45
C SER A 456 -6.16 -1.36 -3.04
N ARG A 457 -6.86 -0.57 -2.20
CA ARG A 457 -6.40 0.76 -1.74
C ARG A 457 -5.53 0.73 -0.49
N MET A 458 -5.59 -0.30 0.35
CA MET A 458 -4.68 -0.40 1.51
C MET A 458 -3.21 -0.62 1.08
N ASP A 459 -2.98 -1.25 -0.07
CA ASP A 459 -1.64 -1.33 -0.65
C ASP A 459 -1.21 0.02 -1.26
N GLU A 460 -2.15 0.85 -1.74
CA GLU A 460 -1.91 2.20 -2.26
C GLU A 460 -1.77 3.26 -1.15
N GLN A 461 -2.58 3.21 -0.08
CA GLN A 461 -2.53 4.17 1.03
C GLN A 461 -1.34 3.98 1.97
N ARG A 462 -0.71 2.80 1.98
CA ARG A 462 0.56 2.58 2.69
C ARG A 462 1.68 3.49 2.20
N ALA A 463 1.64 3.92 0.93
CA ALA A 463 2.66 4.80 0.35
C ALA A 463 2.47 6.29 0.70
N THR A 464 1.26 6.73 1.06
CA THR A 464 0.96 8.15 1.34
C THR A 464 1.20 8.56 2.80
N LEU A 465 1.06 7.63 3.76
CA LEU A 465 1.19 7.93 5.20
C LEU A 465 2.63 8.25 5.64
N ASP A 466 3.64 7.79 4.91
CA ASP A 466 5.05 8.09 5.21
C ASP A 466 5.46 9.54 4.86
N LYS A 467 4.68 10.26 4.06
CA LYS A 467 4.96 11.66 3.70
C LYS A 467 4.48 12.69 4.72
N GLU A 468 3.38 12.43 5.43
CA GLU A 468 2.77 13.40 6.34
C GLU A 468 3.37 13.41 7.75
N ASN A 469 4.11 12.38 8.15
CA ASN A 469 4.72 12.24 9.48
C ASN A 469 6.14 12.79 9.63
N ARG A 470 6.65 13.58 8.68
CA ARG A 470 7.90 14.32 8.90
C ARG A 470 7.62 15.57 9.73
N PRO A 471 8.24 15.75 10.92
CA PRO A 471 8.07 16.96 11.70
C PRO A 471 8.63 18.15 10.91
N ARG A 472 7.76 19.11 10.59
CA ARG A 472 8.18 20.40 10.02
C ARG A 472 9.07 21.08 11.02
N GLY A 473 10.37 21.19 10.72
CA GLY A 473 11.33 21.94 11.52
C GLY A 473 10.86 23.38 11.70
N LYS A 474 10.71 23.78 12.96
CA LYS A 474 10.44 25.18 13.31
C LYS A 474 11.62 26.03 12.90
N LEU A 475 11.47 26.85 11.88
CA LEU A 475 12.33 27.98 11.62
C LEU A 475 12.18 28.97 12.78
N GLN A 476 13.14 29.00 13.69
CA GLN A 476 13.29 30.09 14.65
C GLN A 476 13.72 31.34 13.90
N ARG A 477 12.82 32.32 13.81
CA ARG A 477 13.20 33.70 13.48
C ARG A 477 13.82 34.32 14.73
N SER A 478 15.10 34.56 14.68
CA SER A 478 15.78 35.42 15.67
C SER A 478 15.34 36.88 15.41
N ALA A 479 14.60 37.43 16.34
CA ALA A 479 14.35 38.87 16.41
C ALA A 479 15.52 39.52 17.12
N SER A 480 16.27 40.35 16.42
CA SER A 480 17.25 41.26 17.01
C SER A 480 16.54 42.43 17.69
N SER A 481 16.55 42.49 18.99
CA SER A 481 16.17 43.69 19.72
C SER A 481 17.41 44.58 19.90
N GLY A 482 17.40 45.71 19.21
CA GLY A 482 18.37 46.80 19.46
C GLY A 482 18.05 47.53 20.75
N ASN A 483 19.02 47.64 21.55
CA ASN A 483 18.99 48.43 22.81
C ASN A 483 19.61 49.80 22.52
N LYS A 484 18.91 50.86 22.86
CA LYS A 484 19.47 52.25 22.97
C LYS A 484 19.30 52.74 24.39
N HIS A 485 20.37 53.23 24.85
CA HIS A 485 20.72 53.90 26.06
C HIS A 485 19.91 55.16 26.46
N PRO A 486 20.19 55.76 27.56
CA PRO A 486 21.48 55.95 28.25
C PRO A 486 21.71 55.16 29.50
#